data_0b1c9adea867f956b885c947bda107f7
#
_entry.id   0b1c9adea867f956b885c947bda107f7
#
_cell.length_a   1.000
_cell.length_b   1.000
_cell.length_c   1.000
_cell.angle_alpha   90.00
_cell.angle_beta   90.00
_cell.angle_gamma   90.00
#
_symmetry.space_group_name_H-M   'P 1'
#
loop_
_entity.id
_entity.type
_entity.pdbx_description
1 polymer ?
#
loop_
_entity_poly.entity_id
_entity_poly.type
_entity_poly.pdbx_seq_one_letter_code
_entity_poly.pdbx_strand_id
1 'polypeptide(L)'
;MRVISYNIRYLNNKDGDNSWDFRKQASINMVNEERPTVFGLQEAVKAQVDFLAENLPNYAHYGVGRDDGKEKGEFMAIFYDTEEVELLDKGTFWLSATPETPSKGWDGQCFRTCTWTIFKCKATGKRFAFFNTHLDHRGKVAQREGLRTIAKMIDEKVPAELPVFLSGDFNIRADSPHFEAVRPMMADSRELAAETDYRGTYTGFRVRENPVVVDHIFVRGAEVDKFQVLCDKNYGAEYISDHYPVLSVVKF
;
A
#
# COMPACT_ATOMS: atom_id res chain seq x y z
N MET A 1 7.18 -11.73 9.80
CA MET A 1 6.81 -11.32 8.43
C MET A 1 7.02 -9.82 8.28
N ARG A 2 7.46 -9.34 7.12
CA ARG A 2 7.70 -7.92 6.83
C ARG A 2 6.71 -7.45 5.77
N VAL A 3 6.00 -6.37 6.07
CA VAL A 3 4.94 -5.79 5.22
C VAL A 3 5.31 -4.35 4.91
N ILE A 4 5.25 -3.94 3.65
CA ILE A 4 5.57 -2.57 3.21
C ILE A 4 4.38 -1.95 2.47
N SER A 5 4.12 -0.66 2.75
CA SER A 5 3.32 0.24 1.90
C SER A 5 4.26 1.22 1.21
N TYR A 6 4.12 1.37 -0.11
CA TYR A 6 5.03 2.18 -0.90
C TYR A 6 4.29 2.95 -2.01
N ASN A 7 4.00 4.22 -1.78
CA ASN A 7 3.66 5.11 -2.88
C ASN A 7 4.92 5.35 -3.70
N ILE A 8 4.98 4.74 -4.90
CA ILE A 8 6.18 4.74 -5.75
C ILE A 8 6.34 6.04 -6.55
N ARG A 9 5.37 6.93 -6.50
CA ARG A 9 5.21 8.09 -7.37
C ARG A 9 5.11 7.68 -8.85
N TYR A 10 4.03 8.01 -9.52
CA TYR A 10 3.82 7.65 -10.91
C TYR A 10 4.91 8.23 -11.84
N LEU A 11 5.02 7.63 -13.02
CA LEU A 11 5.95 8.08 -14.04
C LEU A 11 5.57 9.49 -14.52
N ASN A 12 6.41 10.48 -14.18
CA ASN A 12 6.19 11.88 -14.50
C ASN A 12 7.52 12.57 -14.84
N ASN A 13 7.68 12.94 -16.11
CA ASN A 13 8.90 13.59 -16.59
C ASN A 13 9.07 15.02 -16.04
N LYS A 14 8.03 15.61 -15.42
CA LYS A 14 8.12 16.94 -14.78
C LYS A 14 8.80 16.89 -13.40
N ASP A 15 9.07 15.70 -12.87
CA ASP A 15 9.77 15.54 -11.59
C ASP A 15 11.29 15.76 -11.72
N GLY A 16 11.81 16.08 -12.92
CA GLY A 16 13.22 16.43 -13.16
C GLY A 16 14.16 15.30 -12.73
N ASP A 17 15.16 15.62 -11.89
CA ASP A 17 16.13 14.67 -11.34
C ASP A 17 15.49 13.64 -10.39
N ASN A 18 14.25 13.84 -9.99
CA ASN A 18 13.44 12.87 -9.24
C ASN A 18 12.49 12.08 -10.14
N SER A 19 12.64 12.14 -11.47
CA SER A 19 11.83 11.31 -12.37
C SER A 19 12.14 9.82 -12.20
N TRP A 20 11.22 8.95 -12.64
CA TRP A 20 11.31 7.51 -12.44
C TRP A 20 12.64 6.91 -12.89
N ASP A 21 13.21 7.38 -13.99
CA ASP A 21 14.47 6.85 -14.52
C ASP A 21 15.65 6.98 -13.56
N PHE A 22 15.65 8.00 -12.70
CA PHE A 22 16.67 8.17 -11.67
C PHE A 22 16.37 7.42 -10.36
N ARG A 23 15.10 7.00 -10.12
CA ARG A 23 14.66 6.35 -8.89
C ARG A 23 14.42 4.85 -9.00
N LYS A 24 14.24 4.33 -10.22
CA LYS A 24 13.82 2.94 -10.44
C LYS A 24 14.76 1.92 -9.80
N GLN A 25 16.09 2.15 -9.88
CA GLN A 25 17.05 1.25 -9.27
C GLN A 25 17.01 1.30 -7.73
N ALA A 26 16.78 2.47 -7.15
CA ALA A 26 16.61 2.61 -5.71
C ALA A 26 15.39 1.84 -5.19
N SER A 27 14.30 1.75 -5.97
CA SER A 27 13.14 0.91 -5.64
C SER A 27 13.50 -0.58 -5.58
N ILE A 28 14.30 -1.08 -6.53
CA ILE A 28 14.82 -2.45 -6.51
C ILE A 28 15.72 -2.68 -5.31
N ASN A 29 16.64 -1.76 -5.04
CA ASN A 29 17.57 -1.85 -3.91
C ASN A 29 16.81 -1.90 -2.58
N MET A 30 15.78 -1.06 -2.41
CA MET A 30 14.92 -1.06 -1.22
C MET A 30 14.27 -2.44 -1.00
N VAL A 31 13.66 -3.02 -2.02
CA VAL A 31 13.03 -4.34 -1.90
C VAL A 31 14.06 -5.42 -1.56
N ASN A 32 15.22 -5.41 -2.20
CA ASN A 32 16.30 -6.38 -1.96
C ASN A 32 16.91 -6.25 -0.55
N GLU A 33 17.04 -5.03 -0.02
CA GLU A 33 17.56 -4.80 1.33
C GLU A 33 16.53 -5.11 2.41
N GLU A 34 15.30 -4.62 2.24
CA GLU A 34 14.26 -4.76 3.26
C GLU A 34 13.55 -6.12 3.20
N ARG A 35 13.63 -6.83 2.08
CA ARG A 35 13.09 -8.18 1.88
C ARG A 35 11.66 -8.34 2.42
N PRO A 36 10.70 -7.56 1.93
CA PRO A 36 9.32 -7.67 2.39
C PRO A 36 8.71 -8.99 1.94
N THR A 37 7.98 -9.66 2.83
CA THR A 37 7.14 -10.82 2.46
C THR A 37 6.04 -10.40 1.49
N VAL A 38 5.45 -9.22 1.72
CA VAL A 38 4.42 -8.61 0.86
C VAL A 38 4.58 -7.09 0.89
N PHE A 39 4.42 -6.45 -0.28
CA PHE A 39 4.33 -4.99 -0.33
C PHE A 39 3.27 -4.50 -1.31
N GLY A 40 2.60 -3.40 -0.93
CA GLY A 40 1.60 -2.71 -1.74
C GLY A 40 2.18 -1.46 -2.37
N LEU A 41 1.93 -1.28 -3.67
CA LEU A 41 2.30 -0.07 -4.42
C LEU A 41 1.10 0.84 -4.62
N GLN A 42 1.31 2.14 -4.51
CA GLN A 42 0.36 3.16 -4.94
C GLN A 42 1.01 4.02 -6.04
N GLU A 43 0.20 4.61 -6.89
CA GLU A 43 0.59 5.41 -8.07
C GLU A 43 1.35 4.64 -9.18
N ALA A 44 1.65 3.37 -9.02
CA ALA A 44 2.39 2.63 -10.04
C ALA A 44 1.62 2.56 -11.36
N VAL A 45 2.23 2.96 -12.48
CA VAL A 45 1.70 2.70 -13.81
C VAL A 45 2.28 1.39 -14.37
N LYS A 46 1.65 0.84 -15.41
CA LYS A 46 2.03 -0.46 -16.00
C LYS A 46 3.55 -0.61 -16.21
N ALA A 47 4.19 0.40 -16.79
CA ALA A 47 5.64 0.37 -17.04
C ALA A 47 6.49 0.25 -15.77
N GLN A 48 6.03 0.81 -14.65
CA GLN A 48 6.72 0.69 -13.36
C GLN A 48 6.50 -0.70 -12.75
N VAL A 49 5.28 -1.22 -12.85
CA VAL A 49 4.96 -2.59 -12.40
C VAL A 49 5.79 -3.62 -13.18
N ASP A 50 5.86 -3.49 -14.51
CA ASP A 50 6.63 -4.39 -15.36
C ASP A 50 8.13 -4.33 -15.04
N PHE A 51 8.68 -3.12 -14.88
CA PHE A 51 10.09 -2.96 -14.51
C PHE A 51 10.41 -3.65 -13.17
N LEU A 52 9.55 -3.50 -12.15
CA LEU A 52 9.76 -4.20 -10.88
C LEU A 52 9.65 -5.71 -11.03
N ALA A 53 8.66 -6.21 -11.77
CA ALA A 53 8.48 -7.64 -12.00
C ALA A 53 9.67 -8.27 -12.74
N GLU A 54 10.25 -7.58 -13.71
CA GLU A 54 11.43 -8.04 -14.46
C GLU A 54 12.71 -8.06 -13.60
N ASN A 55 12.83 -7.15 -12.61
CA ASN A 55 14.04 -6.99 -11.81
C ASN A 55 13.94 -7.57 -10.39
N LEU A 56 12.79 -8.14 -10.01
CA LEU A 56 12.57 -8.83 -8.73
C LEU A 56 12.10 -10.27 -8.98
N PRO A 57 12.95 -11.18 -9.44
CA PRO A 57 12.56 -12.52 -9.90
C PRO A 57 11.93 -13.41 -8.83
N ASN A 58 12.19 -13.14 -7.55
CA ASN A 58 11.59 -13.88 -6.43
C ASN A 58 10.18 -13.39 -6.06
N TYR A 59 9.72 -12.29 -6.68
CA TYR A 59 8.43 -11.71 -6.42
C TYR A 59 7.46 -11.95 -7.57
N ALA A 60 6.26 -12.40 -7.24
CA ALA A 60 5.12 -12.30 -8.14
C ALA A 60 4.24 -11.11 -7.73
N HIS A 61 3.31 -10.71 -8.59
CA HIS A 61 2.42 -9.60 -8.29
C HIS A 61 1.00 -9.83 -8.80
N TYR A 62 0.08 -9.06 -8.24
CA TYR A 62 -1.28 -8.92 -8.73
C TYR A 62 -1.77 -7.47 -8.60
N GLY A 63 -2.47 -7.00 -9.59
CA GLY A 63 -3.14 -5.70 -9.65
C GLY A 63 -3.62 -5.41 -11.06
N VAL A 64 -4.54 -4.46 -11.17
CA VAL A 64 -5.09 -4.00 -12.46
C VAL A 64 -5.08 -2.48 -12.51
N GLY A 65 -5.06 -1.92 -13.71
CA GLY A 65 -5.17 -0.48 -13.92
C GLY A 65 -6.54 0.04 -13.52
N ARG A 66 -6.57 1.10 -12.74
CA ARG A 66 -7.81 1.64 -12.14
C ARG A 66 -8.82 2.17 -13.15
N ASP A 67 -8.39 2.55 -14.37
CA ASP A 67 -9.26 3.21 -15.35
C ASP A 67 -10.07 2.22 -16.19
N ASP A 68 -9.59 1.00 -16.39
CA ASP A 68 -10.25 0.00 -17.25
C ASP A 68 -10.33 -1.41 -16.65
N GLY A 69 -9.76 -1.60 -15.45
CA GLY A 69 -9.66 -2.91 -14.83
C GLY A 69 -8.68 -3.86 -15.53
N LYS A 70 -7.78 -3.31 -16.35
CA LYS A 70 -6.76 -4.07 -17.10
C LYS A 70 -5.40 -3.40 -16.98
N GLU A 71 -5.05 -2.49 -17.89
CA GLU A 71 -3.71 -1.91 -17.99
C GLU A 71 -3.66 -0.39 -17.89
N LYS A 72 -4.82 0.31 -17.94
CA LYS A 72 -4.85 1.78 -17.96
C LYS A 72 -4.96 2.36 -16.56
N GLY A 73 -4.23 3.46 -16.36
CA GLY A 73 -4.18 4.20 -15.11
C GLY A 73 -3.21 3.62 -14.09
N GLU A 74 -3.32 4.06 -12.86
CA GLU A 74 -2.48 3.60 -11.77
C GLU A 74 -2.96 2.25 -11.23
N PHE A 75 -2.00 1.44 -10.78
CA PHE A 75 -2.20 0.14 -10.15
C PHE A 75 -2.03 0.26 -8.64
N MET A 76 -2.92 -0.37 -7.91
CA MET A 76 -2.72 -0.71 -6.50
C MET A 76 -2.11 -2.11 -6.43
N ALA A 77 -0.94 -2.28 -7.06
CA ALA A 77 -0.32 -3.59 -7.18
C ALA A 77 0.16 -4.12 -5.82
N ILE A 78 0.01 -5.43 -5.64
CA ILE A 78 0.54 -6.17 -4.49
C ILE A 78 1.62 -7.11 -5.01
N PHE A 79 2.85 -6.94 -4.53
CA PHE A 79 3.97 -7.82 -4.77
C PHE A 79 4.19 -8.71 -3.57
N TYR A 80 4.57 -9.97 -3.78
CA TYR A 80 4.79 -10.94 -2.71
C TYR A 80 5.93 -11.89 -3.05
N ASP A 81 6.71 -12.23 -2.03
CA ASP A 81 7.81 -13.19 -2.14
C ASP A 81 7.24 -14.61 -2.32
N THR A 82 7.52 -15.20 -3.49
CA THR A 82 7.01 -16.52 -3.87
C THR A 82 7.65 -17.67 -3.09
N GLU A 83 8.75 -17.43 -2.41
CA GLU A 83 9.39 -18.40 -1.53
C GLU A 83 8.72 -18.44 -0.14
N GLU A 84 8.22 -17.29 0.33
CA GLU A 84 7.59 -17.17 1.65
C GLU A 84 6.10 -17.46 1.64
N VAL A 85 5.37 -17.08 0.58
CA VAL A 85 3.91 -17.21 0.54
C VAL A 85 3.38 -17.84 -0.74
N GLU A 86 2.21 -18.45 -0.63
CA GLU A 86 1.38 -18.98 -1.71
C GLU A 86 0.13 -18.08 -1.84
N LEU A 87 -0.15 -17.58 -3.04
CA LEU A 87 -1.37 -16.82 -3.32
C LEU A 87 -2.56 -17.78 -3.45
N LEU A 88 -3.58 -17.61 -2.61
CA LEU A 88 -4.78 -18.45 -2.61
C LEU A 88 -5.96 -17.78 -3.33
N ASP A 89 -6.15 -16.47 -3.14
CA ASP A 89 -7.23 -15.71 -3.73
C ASP A 89 -6.83 -14.25 -3.91
N LYS A 90 -7.49 -13.54 -4.84
CA LYS A 90 -7.17 -12.16 -5.21
C LYS A 90 -8.31 -11.45 -5.89
N GLY A 91 -8.28 -10.13 -5.87
CA GLY A 91 -9.21 -9.30 -6.62
C GLY A 91 -8.92 -7.81 -6.47
N THR A 92 -9.65 -7.02 -7.24
CA THR A 92 -9.64 -5.56 -7.15
C THR A 92 -11.07 -5.05 -7.22
N PHE A 93 -11.39 -4.04 -6.44
CA PHE A 93 -12.68 -3.36 -6.47
C PHE A 93 -12.48 -1.85 -6.48
N TRP A 94 -13.47 -1.14 -7.02
CA TRP A 94 -13.48 0.32 -7.08
C TRP A 94 -14.09 0.92 -5.83
N LEU A 95 -13.52 2.02 -5.37
CA LEU A 95 -14.04 2.79 -4.25
C LEU A 95 -15.13 3.73 -4.74
N SER A 96 -16.29 3.15 -5.02
CA SER A 96 -17.46 3.82 -5.59
C SER A 96 -18.76 3.11 -5.18
N ALA A 97 -19.88 3.61 -5.65
CA ALA A 97 -21.19 2.96 -5.48
C ALA A 97 -21.34 1.66 -6.30
N THR A 98 -20.46 1.43 -7.27
CA THR A 98 -20.41 0.24 -8.14
C THR A 98 -19.01 -0.39 -8.08
N PRO A 99 -18.65 -1.07 -6.97
CA PRO A 99 -17.29 -1.53 -6.74
C PRO A 99 -16.81 -2.63 -7.70
N GLU A 100 -17.72 -3.27 -8.45
CA GLU A 100 -17.38 -4.35 -9.38
C GLU A 100 -16.91 -3.84 -10.75
N THR A 101 -17.08 -2.54 -11.04
CA THR A 101 -16.77 -1.98 -12.35
C THR A 101 -15.97 -0.69 -12.26
N PRO A 102 -15.10 -0.39 -13.25
CA PRO A 102 -14.36 0.86 -13.29
C PRO A 102 -15.29 2.07 -13.17
N SER A 103 -15.21 2.76 -12.05
CA SER A 103 -16.09 3.87 -11.73
C SER A 103 -15.45 4.85 -10.74
N LYS A 104 -15.91 6.08 -10.78
CA LYS A 104 -15.47 7.15 -9.88
C LYS A 104 -16.44 7.30 -8.72
N GLY A 105 -15.93 7.30 -7.50
CA GLY A 105 -16.74 7.43 -6.30
C GLY A 105 -17.01 8.88 -5.89
N TRP A 106 -18.26 9.19 -5.60
CA TRP A 106 -18.73 10.42 -4.93
C TRP A 106 -18.11 11.72 -5.50
N ASP A 107 -17.48 12.53 -4.63
CA ASP A 107 -16.78 13.78 -4.96
C ASP A 107 -15.30 13.57 -5.36
N GLY A 108 -14.87 12.32 -5.58
CA GLY A 108 -13.50 11.97 -5.93
C GLY A 108 -13.03 12.60 -7.24
N GLN A 109 -11.74 12.91 -7.32
CA GLN A 109 -11.13 13.46 -8.53
C GLN A 109 -10.72 12.38 -9.53
N CYS A 110 -10.35 11.19 -9.02
CA CYS A 110 -9.86 10.06 -9.79
C CYS A 110 -10.69 8.81 -9.50
N PHE A 111 -10.59 7.80 -10.37
CA PHE A 111 -10.96 6.44 -10.01
C PHE A 111 -10.01 5.97 -8.92
N ARG A 112 -10.54 5.34 -7.87
CA ARG A 112 -9.76 4.78 -6.78
C ARG A 112 -10.16 3.33 -6.59
N THR A 113 -9.16 2.50 -6.31
CA THR A 113 -9.34 1.05 -6.16
C THR A 113 -8.70 0.56 -4.86
N CYS A 114 -9.15 -0.60 -4.44
CA CYS A 114 -8.46 -1.41 -3.45
C CYS A 114 -8.22 -2.80 -4.05
N THR A 115 -6.96 -3.22 -4.10
CA THR A 115 -6.55 -4.57 -4.48
C THR A 115 -6.40 -5.40 -3.23
N TRP A 116 -6.83 -6.67 -3.28
CA TRP A 116 -6.74 -7.59 -2.15
C TRP A 116 -6.25 -8.95 -2.57
N THR A 117 -5.65 -9.64 -1.62
CA THR A 117 -5.11 -11.00 -1.76
C THR A 117 -5.32 -11.78 -0.48
N ILE A 118 -5.46 -13.10 -0.61
CA ILE A 118 -5.35 -14.06 0.51
C ILE A 118 -4.12 -14.92 0.27
N PHE A 119 -3.25 -14.96 1.24
CA PHE A 119 -2.01 -15.72 1.21
C PHE A 119 -2.00 -16.85 2.24
N LYS A 120 -1.18 -17.88 1.96
CA LYS A 120 -0.75 -18.89 2.91
C LYS A 120 0.75 -18.79 3.10
N CYS A 121 1.20 -18.59 4.32
CA CYS A 121 2.61 -18.65 4.67
C CYS A 121 3.13 -20.09 4.51
N LYS A 122 4.14 -20.30 3.69
CA LYS A 122 4.68 -21.64 3.38
C LYS A 122 5.34 -22.29 4.60
N ALA A 123 6.02 -21.49 5.43
CA ALA A 123 6.72 -21.99 6.60
C ALA A 123 5.79 -22.46 7.73
N THR A 124 4.64 -21.79 7.92
CA THR A 124 3.74 -22.05 9.07
C THR A 124 2.40 -22.67 8.67
N GLY A 125 2.01 -22.60 7.39
CA GLY A 125 0.70 -22.97 6.90
C GLY A 125 -0.43 -21.99 7.27
N LYS A 126 -0.15 -20.95 8.05
CA LYS A 126 -1.12 -19.93 8.44
C LYS A 126 -1.52 -19.05 7.26
N ARG A 127 -2.75 -18.60 7.26
CA ARG A 127 -3.29 -17.73 6.20
C ARG A 127 -3.47 -16.31 6.72
N PHE A 128 -3.41 -15.34 5.82
CA PHE A 128 -3.69 -13.93 6.09
C PHE A 128 -4.21 -13.22 4.83
N ALA A 129 -4.87 -12.09 5.01
CA ALA A 129 -5.31 -11.23 3.91
C ALA A 129 -4.47 -9.95 3.88
N PHE A 130 -4.20 -9.47 2.67
CA PHE A 130 -3.52 -8.21 2.44
C PHE A 130 -4.33 -7.35 1.48
N PHE A 131 -4.59 -6.11 1.86
CA PHE A 131 -5.31 -5.09 1.09
C PHE A 131 -4.38 -3.92 0.82
N ASN A 132 -4.47 -3.35 -0.38
CA ASN A 132 -3.68 -2.19 -0.77
C ASN A 132 -4.55 -1.15 -1.49
N THR A 133 -4.49 0.10 -1.06
CA THR A 133 -5.34 1.17 -1.58
C THR A 133 -4.61 2.49 -1.73
N HIS A 134 -5.19 3.40 -2.52
CA HIS A 134 -4.83 4.81 -2.58
C HIS A 134 -6.12 5.64 -2.59
N LEU A 135 -6.42 6.33 -1.50
CA LEU A 135 -7.64 7.12 -1.38
C LEU A 135 -7.57 8.42 -2.19
N ASP A 136 -8.71 9.05 -2.43
CA ASP A 136 -8.76 10.31 -3.15
C ASP A 136 -8.07 11.43 -2.35
N HIS A 137 -7.31 12.29 -3.05
CA HIS A 137 -6.52 13.35 -2.42
C HIS A 137 -7.32 14.63 -2.11
N ARG A 138 -8.58 14.73 -2.57
CA ARG A 138 -9.44 15.92 -2.38
C ARG A 138 -10.84 15.58 -1.87
N GLY A 139 -11.49 14.59 -2.47
CA GLY A 139 -12.87 14.24 -2.18
C GLY A 139 -13.06 13.70 -0.76
N LYS A 140 -13.59 14.50 0.15
CA LYS A 140 -13.77 14.11 1.56
C LYS A 140 -14.85 13.05 1.74
N VAL A 141 -15.90 13.09 0.93
CA VAL A 141 -16.92 12.05 0.88
C VAL A 141 -16.31 10.77 0.30
N ALA A 142 -15.55 10.88 -0.80
CA ALA A 142 -14.88 9.74 -1.43
C ALA A 142 -13.87 9.06 -0.47
N GLN A 143 -13.12 9.82 0.34
CA GLN A 143 -12.24 9.28 1.37
C GLN A 143 -13.02 8.47 2.41
N ARG A 144 -14.08 9.05 2.99
CA ARG A 144 -14.88 8.41 4.02
C ARG A 144 -15.63 7.17 3.51
N GLU A 145 -16.33 7.31 2.39
CA GLU A 145 -17.14 6.21 1.83
C GLU A 145 -16.24 5.13 1.20
N GLY A 146 -15.06 5.52 0.68
CA GLY A 146 -14.03 4.57 0.24
C GLY A 146 -13.55 3.68 1.39
N LEU A 147 -13.28 4.25 2.57
CA LEU A 147 -12.94 3.47 3.76
C LEU A 147 -14.08 2.56 4.23
N ARG A 148 -15.34 3.02 4.17
CA ARG A 148 -16.52 2.17 4.46
C ARG A 148 -16.64 1.00 3.48
N THR A 149 -16.39 1.27 2.20
CA THR A 149 -16.38 0.21 1.17
C THR A 149 -15.29 -0.81 1.46
N ILE A 150 -14.07 -0.37 1.82
CA ILE A 150 -12.97 -1.27 2.17
C ILE A 150 -13.34 -2.12 3.40
N ALA A 151 -13.86 -1.49 4.47
CA ALA A 151 -14.26 -2.21 5.69
C ALA A 151 -15.32 -3.29 5.39
N LYS A 152 -16.36 -2.93 4.63
CA LYS A 152 -17.40 -3.86 4.16
C LYS A 152 -16.79 -5.03 3.36
N MET A 153 -15.90 -4.75 2.42
CA MET A 153 -15.28 -5.78 1.58
C MET A 153 -14.33 -6.70 2.37
N ILE A 154 -13.68 -6.19 3.41
CA ILE A 154 -12.91 -7.02 4.35
C ILE A 154 -13.84 -8.00 5.06
N ASP A 155 -14.97 -7.54 5.60
CA ASP A 155 -15.92 -8.42 6.30
C ASP A 155 -16.58 -9.45 5.37
N GLU A 156 -16.84 -9.10 4.11
CA GLU A 156 -17.45 -10.01 3.13
C GLU A 156 -16.48 -11.05 2.58
N LYS A 157 -15.20 -10.70 2.42
CA LYS A 157 -14.22 -11.55 1.72
C LYS A 157 -13.30 -12.33 2.63
N VAL A 158 -13.11 -11.85 3.88
CA VAL A 158 -12.10 -12.40 4.77
C VAL A 158 -12.76 -13.00 6.01
N PRO A 159 -12.58 -14.31 6.28
CA PRO A 159 -13.01 -14.91 7.53
C PRO A 159 -12.53 -14.14 8.75
N ALA A 160 -13.37 -14.00 9.77
CA ALA A 160 -13.12 -13.14 10.93
C ALA A 160 -11.83 -13.49 11.70
N GLU A 161 -11.47 -14.77 11.71
CA GLU A 161 -10.28 -15.30 12.37
C GLU A 161 -8.97 -15.06 11.62
N LEU A 162 -9.04 -14.65 10.34
CA LEU A 162 -7.82 -14.39 9.57
C LEU A 162 -7.21 -13.03 9.91
N PRO A 163 -5.88 -12.98 10.12
CA PRO A 163 -5.16 -11.71 10.17
C PRO A 163 -5.33 -10.92 8.87
N VAL A 164 -5.51 -9.61 9.00
CA VAL A 164 -5.67 -8.69 7.88
C VAL A 164 -4.68 -7.53 8.00
N PHE A 165 -4.06 -7.20 6.89
CA PHE A 165 -3.21 -6.03 6.73
C PHE A 165 -3.81 -5.14 5.63
N LEU A 166 -4.07 -3.87 5.94
CA LEU A 166 -4.55 -2.87 5.00
C LEU A 166 -3.50 -1.77 4.87
N SER A 167 -2.78 -1.77 3.76
CA SER A 167 -1.76 -0.80 3.42
C SER A 167 -2.27 0.27 2.45
N GLY A 168 -1.65 1.43 2.44
CA GLY A 168 -1.95 2.42 1.40
C GLY A 168 -1.45 3.83 1.71
N ASP A 169 -1.53 4.66 0.67
CA ASP A 169 -1.60 6.11 0.79
C ASP A 169 -3.06 6.52 0.95
N PHE A 170 -3.41 6.92 2.16
CA PHE A 170 -4.79 7.28 2.47
C PHE A 170 -5.10 8.75 2.16
N ASN A 171 -4.09 9.57 1.86
CA ASN A 171 -4.27 11.02 1.69
C ASN A 171 -5.01 11.68 2.87
N ILE A 172 -4.99 11.03 4.02
CA ILE A 172 -5.67 11.41 5.26
C ILE A 172 -4.63 11.37 6.39
N ARG A 173 -4.63 12.41 7.21
CA ARG A 173 -3.78 12.47 8.42
C ARG A 173 -4.24 11.42 9.43
N ALA A 174 -3.30 10.90 10.20
CA ALA A 174 -3.53 9.84 11.20
C ALA A 174 -4.64 10.18 12.22
N ASP A 175 -4.81 11.46 12.55
CA ASP A 175 -5.82 11.96 13.51
C ASP A 175 -7.22 12.16 12.89
N SER A 176 -7.40 11.85 11.61
CA SER A 176 -8.66 12.10 10.91
C SER A 176 -9.80 11.21 11.41
N PRO A 177 -11.01 11.78 11.60
CA PRO A 177 -12.22 11.01 11.92
C PRO A 177 -12.67 10.07 10.80
N HIS A 178 -12.17 10.21 9.56
CA HIS A 178 -12.51 9.31 8.47
C HIS A 178 -12.10 7.86 8.75
N PHE A 179 -11.06 7.63 9.56
CA PHE A 179 -10.64 6.29 9.98
C PHE A 179 -11.62 5.58 10.94
N GLU A 180 -12.67 6.25 11.43
CA GLU A 180 -13.75 5.62 12.22
C GLU A 180 -14.40 4.43 11.49
N ALA A 181 -14.32 4.38 10.15
CA ALA A 181 -14.81 3.26 9.37
C ALA A 181 -14.00 1.96 9.54
N VAL A 182 -12.70 2.07 9.83
CA VAL A 182 -11.79 0.91 9.94
C VAL A 182 -11.29 0.67 11.37
N ARG A 183 -11.21 1.70 12.22
CA ARG A 183 -10.75 1.58 13.60
C ARG A 183 -11.51 0.57 14.49
N PRO A 184 -12.83 0.32 14.32
CA PRO A 184 -13.51 -0.71 15.09
C PRO A 184 -13.02 -2.13 14.83
N MET A 185 -12.40 -2.37 13.66
CA MET A 185 -11.96 -3.69 13.25
C MET A 185 -10.44 -3.85 13.13
N MET A 186 -9.69 -2.75 13.04
CA MET A 186 -8.24 -2.75 12.81
C MET A 186 -7.60 -1.56 13.54
N ALA A 187 -6.33 -1.69 13.92
CA ALA A 187 -5.55 -0.59 14.48
C ALA A 187 -4.35 -0.27 13.58
N ASP A 188 -3.90 0.98 13.62
CA ASP A 188 -2.70 1.40 12.90
C ASP A 188 -1.47 0.71 13.50
N SER A 189 -0.65 0.08 12.66
CA SER A 189 0.58 -0.60 13.09
C SER A 189 1.55 0.34 13.81
N ARG A 190 1.53 1.63 13.49
CA ARG A 190 2.28 2.68 14.19
C ARG A 190 1.89 2.80 15.67
N GLU A 191 0.61 2.59 15.98
CA GLU A 191 0.09 2.65 17.35
C GLU A 191 0.29 1.32 18.11
N LEU A 192 0.32 0.20 17.38
CA LEU A 192 0.47 -1.15 17.96
C LEU A 192 1.91 -1.54 18.21
N ALA A 193 2.86 -0.99 17.44
CA ALA A 193 4.23 -1.45 17.42
C ALA A 193 4.95 -1.25 18.76
N ALA A 194 5.68 -2.29 19.20
CA ALA A 194 6.57 -2.18 20.35
C ALA A 194 7.72 -1.17 20.12
N GLU A 195 8.24 -1.13 18.88
CA GLU A 195 9.16 -0.10 18.39
C GLU A 195 8.46 0.70 17.29
N THR A 196 8.24 1.99 17.50
CA THR A 196 7.53 2.81 16.54
C THR A 196 8.29 4.05 16.10
N ASP A 197 8.06 4.45 14.85
CA ASP A 197 8.63 5.62 14.20
C ASP A 197 7.53 6.65 13.92
N TYR A 198 7.69 7.85 14.45
CA TYR A 198 6.69 8.94 14.33
C TYR A 198 7.00 9.94 13.22
N ARG A 199 8.02 9.69 12.40
CA ARG A 199 8.37 10.56 11.27
C ARG A 199 7.24 10.59 10.24
N GLY A 200 7.15 11.69 9.50
CA GLY A 200 6.17 11.83 8.43
C GLY A 200 6.54 11.02 7.19
N THR A 201 5.56 10.74 6.35
CA THR A 201 5.75 9.88 5.18
C THR A 201 5.80 10.65 3.87
N TYR A 202 5.10 11.81 3.75
CA TYR A 202 5.07 12.60 2.53
C TYR A 202 6.12 13.70 2.51
N THR A 203 7.04 13.66 1.55
CA THR A 203 8.12 14.65 1.38
C THR A 203 7.86 15.65 0.25
N GLY A 204 7.27 15.21 -0.85
CA GLY A 204 7.14 15.99 -2.09
C GLY A 204 8.51 16.33 -2.68
N PHE A 205 9.48 15.41 -2.60
CA PHE A 205 10.87 15.56 -3.05
C PHE A 205 11.61 16.74 -2.40
N ARG A 206 11.41 16.97 -1.12
CA ARG A 206 12.10 18.03 -0.37
C ARG A 206 12.14 17.75 1.12
N VAL A 207 13.12 18.32 1.79
CA VAL A 207 13.14 18.32 3.25
C VAL A 207 11.95 19.15 3.76
N ARG A 208 11.16 18.59 4.67
CA ARG A 208 10.02 19.26 5.31
C ARG A 208 10.27 19.38 6.81
N GLU A 209 10.01 20.55 7.39
CA GLU A 209 10.08 20.75 8.84
C GLU A 209 9.01 19.92 9.57
N ASN A 210 7.81 19.82 9.00
CA ASN A 210 6.67 19.09 9.58
C ASN A 210 6.06 18.17 8.50
N PRO A 211 6.70 17.03 8.19
CA PRO A 211 6.16 16.10 7.22
C PRO A 211 4.87 15.47 7.75
N VAL A 212 3.88 15.33 6.85
CA VAL A 212 2.62 14.70 7.20
C VAL A 212 2.70 13.18 7.08
N VAL A 213 1.93 12.48 7.91
CA VAL A 213 1.71 11.03 7.83
C VAL A 213 0.43 10.81 7.05
N VAL A 214 0.52 10.16 5.91
CA VAL A 214 -0.61 9.79 5.05
C VAL A 214 -0.55 8.35 4.58
N ASP A 215 0.62 7.70 4.77
CA ASP A 215 0.84 6.29 4.46
C ASP A 215 0.71 5.48 5.75
N HIS A 216 -0.14 4.47 5.72
CA HIS A 216 -0.49 3.66 6.90
C HIS A 216 -0.52 2.17 6.56
N ILE A 217 -0.33 1.34 7.58
CA ILE A 217 -0.61 -0.09 7.57
C ILE A 217 -1.50 -0.38 8.77
N PHE A 218 -2.79 -0.65 8.53
CA PHE A 218 -3.72 -1.10 9.56
C PHE A 218 -3.62 -2.63 9.71
N VAL A 219 -3.78 -3.10 10.94
CA VAL A 219 -3.57 -4.51 11.31
C VAL A 219 -4.75 -5.02 12.13
N ARG A 220 -5.22 -6.23 11.81
CA ARG A 220 -6.15 -7.03 12.60
C ARG A 220 -5.56 -8.42 12.82
N GLY A 221 -5.63 -8.95 14.05
CA GLY A 221 -5.29 -10.34 14.35
C GLY A 221 -3.79 -10.68 14.25
N ALA A 222 -2.90 -9.70 14.42
CA ALA A 222 -1.45 -9.90 14.49
C ALA A 222 -0.81 -8.97 15.52
N GLU A 223 0.31 -9.38 16.07
CA GLU A 223 1.21 -8.54 16.87
C GLU A 223 2.12 -7.75 15.94
N VAL A 224 2.46 -6.52 16.35
CA VAL A 224 3.38 -5.65 15.61
C VAL A 224 4.63 -5.42 16.45
N ASP A 225 5.75 -6.01 16.05
CA ASP A 225 7.03 -5.83 16.74
C ASP A 225 7.61 -4.44 16.45
N LYS A 226 7.54 -4.01 15.18
CA LYS A 226 8.16 -2.76 14.73
C LYS A 226 7.35 -2.09 13.64
N PHE A 227 7.26 -0.75 13.71
CA PHE A 227 6.86 0.13 12.62
C PHE A 227 8.00 1.09 12.30
N GLN A 228 8.31 1.30 11.03
CA GLN A 228 9.42 2.14 10.58
C GLN A 228 9.06 2.91 9.31
N VAL A 229 9.45 4.19 9.27
CA VAL A 229 9.49 4.99 8.04
C VAL A 229 10.87 4.80 7.41
N LEU A 230 10.93 4.31 6.17
CA LEU A 230 12.19 3.97 5.50
C LEU A 230 12.84 5.23 4.89
N CYS A 231 13.32 6.13 5.75
CA CYS A 231 13.93 7.40 5.38
C CYS A 231 15.40 7.56 5.83
N ASP A 232 15.95 6.55 6.52
CA ASP A 232 17.35 6.58 6.98
C ASP A 232 18.35 6.14 5.91
N LYS A 233 17.84 5.57 4.81
CA LYS A 233 18.61 5.11 3.66
C LYS A 233 18.05 5.73 2.39
N ASN A 234 18.94 6.04 1.45
CA ASN A 234 18.53 6.55 0.15
C ASN A 234 18.43 5.47 -0.94
N TYR A 235 18.86 4.24 -0.65
CA TYR A 235 18.85 3.09 -1.56
C TYR A 235 19.50 3.34 -2.93
N GLY A 236 20.26 4.44 -3.08
CA GLY A 236 20.94 4.85 -4.31
C GLY A 236 20.29 6.01 -5.07
N ALA A 237 19.30 6.68 -4.49
CA ALA A 237 18.73 7.93 -5.00
C ALA A 237 18.51 8.91 -3.85
N GLU A 238 18.56 10.22 -4.08
CA GLU A 238 18.31 11.23 -3.04
C GLU A 238 16.92 11.04 -2.42
N TYR A 239 15.92 10.79 -3.27
CA TYR A 239 14.57 10.39 -2.88
C TYR A 239 14.15 9.16 -3.68
N ILE A 240 13.74 8.11 -3.00
CA ILE A 240 13.18 6.91 -3.64
C ILE A 240 11.79 7.18 -4.24
N SER A 241 11.03 8.12 -3.64
CA SER A 241 9.73 8.65 -4.05
C SER A 241 9.51 10.00 -3.37
N ASP A 242 8.42 10.70 -3.71
CA ASP A 242 7.92 11.83 -2.92
C ASP A 242 7.21 11.40 -1.62
N HIS A 243 7.12 10.09 -1.40
CA HIS A 243 6.78 9.45 -0.14
C HIS A 243 7.91 8.54 0.34
N TYR A 244 8.10 8.44 1.65
CA TYR A 244 8.90 7.37 2.23
C TYR A 244 8.05 6.11 2.39
N PRO A 245 8.55 4.93 1.99
CA PRO A 245 7.86 3.68 2.28
C PRO A 245 7.74 3.47 3.78
N VAL A 246 6.67 2.81 4.22
CA VAL A 246 6.50 2.40 5.62
C VAL A 246 6.54 0.88 5.73
N LEU A 247 7.22 0.40 6.76
CA LEU A 247 7.44 -1.00 7.03
C LEU A 247 6.83 -1.38 8.38
N SER A 248 6.11 -2.50 8.42
CA SER A 248 5.71 -3.18 9.66
C SER A 248 6.32 -4.57 9.75
N VAL A 249 6.89 -4.89 10.91
CA VAL A 249 7.32 -6.26 11.26
C VAL A 249 6.26 -6.88 12.15
N VAL A 250 5.65 -7.96 11.68
CA VAL A 250 4.46 -8.56 12.31
C VAL A 250 4.61 -10.05 12.58
N LYS A 251 3.86 -10.54 13.59
CA LYS A 251 3.72 -11.96 13.96
C LYS A 251 2.25 -12.32 14.15
N PHE A 252 1.85 -13.50 13.72
CA PHE A 252 0.49 -14.05 13.91
C PHE A 252 0.49 -15.58 13.89
#